data_9507c4bcebec6ebed3aa1048e26d51c8
#
_entry.id   9507c4bcebec6ebed3aa1048e26d51c8
#
_cell.length_a   1.000
_cell.length_b   1.000
_cell.length_c   1.000
_cell.angle_alpha   90.00
_cell.angle_beta   90.00
_cell.angle_gamma   90.00
#
_symmetry.space_group_name_H-M   'P 1'
#
loop_
_entity.id
_entity.type
_entity.pdbx_description
1 polymer ?
#
loop_
_entity_poly.entity_id
_entity_poly.type
_entity_poly.pdbx_seq_one_letter_code
_entity_poly.pdbx_strand_id
1 'polypeptide(L)'
;MAAVAPVVDAEYLKEIEKARRDLRAIISREHCAPIMLRLACQITLLLYRWHDAGTYDAKAKTGGPNGSIRNEKELNHDANKGLKIAIDLCEPVKARHPKITYADLYQLAGVVAVEVTGGPTIDFVPGRKDSMDSPEEGRLPDANKGKPLFFIRVGGVCKRTSPKASGTLGVLFYWLLQYWSSHLREVFFRMGLSDKDIVVLSGAHTLVTFLGRAHPERSGFEGPWTKNPLKFDNSYFVELLKGESEGLLKLPTDKVLVEDPKFRPYVELYKQDEEAFFADYAASHKKLSELGFTPPSSGVKAKAFAILAQTAVGVAVATAVVLLSFFYEVHRKV
;
A
#
# COMPACT_ATOMS: atom_id res chain seq x y z
N MET A 1 -29.32 -6.17 -1.12
CA MET A 1 -29.52 -4.91 -0.36
C MET A 1 -28.26 -4.06 -0.52
N ALA A 2 -28.39 -2.78 -0.86
CA ALA A 2 -27.22 -1.89 -0.92
C ALA A 2 -26.63 -1.73 0.48
N ALA A 3 -25.36 -2.04 0.67
CA ALA A 3 -24.70 -1.86 1.95
C ALA A 3 -24.72 -0.37 2.37
N VAL A 4 -24.97 -0.08 3.62
CA VAL A 4 -25.02 1.27 4.17
C VAL A 4 -23.62 1.64 4.70
N ALA A 5 -23.18 2.87 4.48
CA ALA A 5 -21.92 3.33 5.06
C ALA A 5 -22.04 3.35 6.59
N PRO A 6 -20.98 2.97 7.33
CA PRO A 6 -21.00 2.97 8.79
C PRO A 6 -21.08 4.42 9.32
N VAL A 7 -21.75 4.57 10.46
CA VAL A 7 -21.69 5.83 11.20
C VAL A 7 -20.37 5.87 11.97
N VAL A 8 -19.50 6.81 11.60
CA VAL A 8 -18.19 6.98 12.25
C VAL A 8 -18.38 7.89 13.48
N ASP A 9 -18.76 7.30 14.57
CA ASP A 9 -18.87 7.94 15.88
C ASP A 9 -17.71 7.56 16.81
N ALA A 10 -17.75 8.04 18.05
CA ALA A 10 -16.72 7.75 19.04
C ALA A 10 -16.61 6.25 19.37
N GLU A 11 -17.72 5.50 19.28
CA GLU A 11 -17.74 4.07 19.52
C GLU A 11 -17.04 3.33 18.36
N TYR A 12 -17.36 3.69 17.12
CA TYR A 12 -16.71 3.13 15.94
C TYR A 12 -15.20 3.36 15.96
N LEU A 13 -14.76 4.57 16.32
CA LEU A 13 -13.34 4.90 16.45
C LEU A 13 -12.64 4.06 17.53
N LYS A 14 -13.32 3.80 18.66
CA LYS A 14 -12.80 2.91 19.71
C LYS A 14 -12.67 1.46 19.20
N GLU A 15 -13.63 1.00 18.41
CA GLU A 15 -13.55 -0.34 17.80
C GLU A 15 -12.41 -0.44 16.78
N ILE A 16 -12.18 0.58 15.96
CA ILE A 16 -11.01 0.66 15.05
C ILE A 16 -9.70 0.51 15.85
N GLU A 17 -9.56 1.22 16.98
CA GLU A 17 -8.34 1.13 17.79
C GLU A 17 -8.18 -0.24 18.49
N LYS A 18 -9.26 -0.90 18.86
CA LYS A 18 -9.21 -2.28 19.37
C LYS A 18 -8.81 -3.26 18.27
N ALA A 19 -9.42 -3.15 17.09
CA ALA A 19 -9.07 -3.98 15.93
C ALA A 19 -7.61 -3.75 15.48
N ARG A 20 -7.10 -2.53 15.56
CA ARG A 20 -5.68 -2.21 15.29
C ARG A 20 -4.75 -3.02 16.23
N ARG A 21 -5.08 -3.09 17.53
CA ARG A 21 -4.29 -3.89 18.50
C ARG A 21 -4.35 -5.38 18.19
N ASP A 22 -5.53 -5.90 17.84
CA ASP A 22 -5.72 -7.29 17.50
C ASP A 22 -4.99 -7.68 16.20
N LEU A 23 -5.07 -6.83 15.17
CA LEU A 23 -4.31 -7.00 13.94
C LEU A 23 -2.81 -6.98 14.20
N ARG A 24 -2.32 -6.04 15.03
CA ARG A 24 -0.90 -5.97 15.42
C ARG A 24 -0.44 -7.28 16.05
N ALA A 25 -1.23 -7.83 16.97
CA ALA A 25 -0.93 -9.09 17.62
C ALA A 25 -0.88 -10.28 16.64
N ILE A 26 -1.86 -10.39 15.73
CA ILE A 26 -1.89 -11.46 14.73
C ILE A 26 -0.73 -11.31 13.75
N ILE A 27 -0.52 -10.11 13.19
CA ILE A 27 0.52 -9.86 12.19
C ILE A 27 1.92 -10.14 12.75
N SER A 28 2.19 -9.74 13.99
CA SER A 28 3.47 -10.01 14.65
C SER A 28 3.66 -11.48 14.96
N ARG A 29 2.63 -12.19 15.43
CA ARG A 29 2.71 -13.61 15.75
C ARG A 29 2.87 -14.50 14.53
N GLU A 30 2.09 -14.25 13.50
CA GLU A 30 2.08 -15.07 12.26
C GLU A 30 3.09 -14.61 11.22
N HIS A 31 3.83 -13.53 11.48
CA HIS A 31 4.76 -12.90 10.52
C HIS A 31 4.12 -12.64 9.14
N CYS A 32 2.83 -12.31 9.13
CA CYS A 32 2.00 -12.23 7.94
C CYS A 32 1.85 -10.80 7.37
N ALA A 33 2.69 -9.85 7.81
CA ALA A 33 2.65 -8.47 7.33
C ALA A 33 2.63 -8.35 5.79
N PRO A 34 3.45 -9.10 5.03
CA PRO A 34 3.43 -8.98 3.58
C PRO A 34 2.09 -9.35 2.95
N ILE A 35 1.41 -10.41 3.42
CA ILE A 35 0.13 -10.81 2.84
C ILE A 35 -1.00 -9.86 3.25
N MET A 36 -0.93 -9.27 4.45
CA MET A 36 -1.88 -8.25 4.90
C MET A 36 -1.72 -6.95 4.11
N LEU A 37 -0.49 -6.52 3.87
CA LEU A 37 -0.22 -5.38 3.01
C LEU A 37 -0.71 -5.65 1.58
N ARG A 38 -0.54 -6.86 1.08
CA ARG A 38 -1.03 -7.28 -0.23
C ARG A 38 -2.57 -7.24 -0.31
N LEU A 39 -3.28 -7.65 0.73
CA LEU A 39 -4.74 -7.58 0.78
C LEU A 39 -5.24 -6.14 0.62
N ALA A 40 -4.66 -5.19 1.34
CA ALA A 40 -5.09 -3.80 1.36
C ALA A 40 -4.54 -3.01 0.17
N CYS A 41 -3.23 -3.08 -0.08
CA CYS A 41 -2.52 -2.03 -0.79
C CYS A 41 -1.22 -2.45 -1.48
N GLN A 42 -0.84 -3.74 -1.52
CA GLN A 42 0.47 -4.06 -2.07
C GLN A 42 0.55 -3.90 -3.58
N ILE A 43 1.50 -3.07 -4.01
CA ILE A 43 1.90 -2.86 -5.39
C ILE A 43 3.06 -3.78 -5.71
N THR A 44 2.78 -4.90 -6.31
CA THR A 44 3.82 -5.73 -6.93
C THR A 44 3.88 -5.39 -8.41
N LEU A 45 4.91 -4.72 -8.82
CA LEU A 45 5.01 -3.97 -10.06
C LEU A 45 4.97 -4.78 -11.35
N LEU A 46 5.08 -6.08 -11.35
CA LEU A 46 5.15 -6.84 -12.58
C LEU A 46 4.09 -7.87 -12.82
N LEU A 47 3.46 -8.35 -11.84
CA LEU A 47 2.42 -9.35 -12.05
C LEU A 47 1.35 -9.21 -10.98
N TYR A 48 0.45 -8.20 -11.18
CA TYR A 48 -0.93 -8.48 -10.93
C TYR A 48 -1.34 -8.63 -9.48
N ARG A 49 -1.37 -7.58 -8.70
CA ARG A 49 -2.13 -7.76 -7.46
C ARG A 49 -2.28 -6.48 -6.66
N TRP A 50 -3.26 -5.71 -7.08
CA TRP A 50 -3.84 -4.58 -6.36
C TRP A 50 -5.23 -5.02 -5.94
N HIS A 51 -5.35 -5.66 -4.81
CA HIS A 51 -6.52 -6.48 -4.67
C HIS A 51 -7.77 -5.67 -4.36
N ASP A 52 -7.84 -4.97 -3.26
CA ASP A 52 -9.03 -4.20 -2.93
C ASP A 52 -8.96 -2.77 -3.51
N ALA A 53 -7.96 -1.97 -3.15
CA ALA A 53 -7.85 -0.58 -3.60
C ALA A 53 -7.57 -0.42 -5.10
N GLY A 54 -6.78 -1.33 -5.68
CA GLY A 54 -6.32 -1.23 -7.08
C GLY A 54 -7.36 -1.46 -8.15
N THR A 55 -8.55 -1.90 -7.77
CA THR A 55 -9.69 -2.03 -8.70
C THR A 55 -10.33 -0.68 -9.05
N TYR A 56 -9.94 0.41 -8.38
CA TYR A 56 -10.54 1.73 -8.59
C TYR A 56 -10.28 2.29 -9.98
N ASP A 57 -11.34 2.84 -10.58
CA ASP A 57 -11.28 3.63 -11.80
C ASP A 57 -11.77 5.05 -11.52
N ALA A 58 -10.85 6.03 -11.64
CA ALA A 58 -11.14 7.42 -11.31
C ALA A 58 -12.13 8.08 -12.29
N LYS A 59 -12.21 7.58 -13.52
CA LYS A 59 -13.17 8.09 -14.54
C LYS A 59 -14.56 7.51 -14.32
N ALA A 60 -14.63 6.18 -14.17
CA ALA A 60 -15.89 5.48 -13.94
C ALA A 60 -16.40 5.61 -12.48
N LYS A 61 -15.51 6.00 -11.52
CA LYS A 61 -15.78 6.06 -10.08
C LYS A 61 -16.32 4.74 -9.53
N THR A 62 -15.71 3.62 -9.95
CA THR A 62 -16.09 2.26 -9.57
C THR A 62 -14.91 1.48 -9.06
N GLY A 63 -15.14 0.45 -8.23
CA GLY A 63 -14.09 -0.32 -7.54
C GLY A 63 -13.52 0.47 -6.35
N GLY A 64 -12.28 0.13 -5.97
CA GLY A 64 -11.58 0.75 -4.84
C GLY A 64 -11.70 -0.03 -3.54
N PRO A 65 -11.17 0.49 -2.44
CA PRO A 65 -11.08 -0.19 -1.15
C PRO A 65 -12.45 -0.32 -0.48
N ASN A 66 -13.23 -1.28 -0.94
CA ASN A 66 -14.61 -1.49 -0.53
C ASN A 66 -14.88 -2.91 0.01
N GLY A 67 -13.82 -3.71 0.21
CA GLY A 67 -13.92 -5.05 0.76
C GLY A 67 -14.58 -6.08 -0.15
N SER A 68 -14.79 -5.78 -1.44
CA SER A 68 -15.40 -6.71 -2.40
C SER A 68 -14.55 -7.94 -2.67
N ILE A 69 -13.25 -7.86 -2.40
CA ILE A 69 -12.28 -8.96 -2.58
C ILE A 69 -12.68 -10.27 -1.84
N ARG A 70 -13.53 -10.19 -0.82
CA ARG A 70 -14.08 -11.36 -0.12
C ARG A 70 -15.15 -12.10 -0.94
N ASN A 71 -15.66 -11.50 -2.02
CA ASN A 71 -16.58 -12.14 -2.93
C ASN A 71 -15.86 -13.26 -3.67
N GLU A 72 -16.44 -14.46 -3.69
CA GLU A 72 -15.84 -15.64 -4.32
C GLU A 72 -15.51 -15.41 -5.80
N LYS A 73 -16.39 -14.68 -6.54
CA LYS A 73 -16.14 -14.33 -7.93
C LYS A 73 -14.86 -13.52 -8.10
N GLU A 74 -14.64 -12.51 -7.29
CA GLU A 74 -13.45 -11.68 -7.32
C GLU A 74 -12.22 -12.43 -6.79
N LEU A 75 -12.39 -13.19 -5.71
CA LEU A 75 -11.33 -13.99 -5.12
C LEU A 75 -10.75 -15.03 -6.11
N ASN A 76 -11.58 -15.54 -7.03
CA ASN A 76 -11.19 -16.50 -8.06
C ASN A 76 -10.48 -15.88 -9.26
N HIS A 77 -10.43 -14.54 -9.38
CA HIS A 77 -9.61 -13.90 -10.41
C HIS A 77 -8.15 -14.35 -10.28
N ASP A 78 -7.48 -14.59 -11.40
CA ASP A 78 -6.07 -15.07 -11.41
C ASP A 78 -5.15 -14.16 -10.59
N ALA A 79 -5.41 -12.86 -10.62
CA ALA A 79 -4.68 -11.88 -9.82
C ALA A 79 -4.82 -12.12 -8.30
N ASN A 80 -5.88 -12.70 -7.82
CA ASN A 80 -6.22 -12.81 -6.39
C ASN A 80 -5.78 -14.13 -5.73
N LYS A 81 -5.12 -15.00 -6.48
CA LYS A 81 -4.63 -16.29 -5.97
C LYS A 81 -3.82 -16.14 -4.67
N GLY A 82 -4.21 -16.89 -3.65
CA GLY A 82 -3.57 -16.92 -2.34
C GLY A 82 -3.99 -15.80 -1.37
N LEU A 83 -4.87 -14.85 -1.76
CA LEU A 83 -5.36 -13.80 -0.85
C LEU A 83 -6.35 -14.32 0.18
N LYS A 84 -6.99 -15.46 -0.09
CA LYS A 84 -7.87 -16.09 0.90
C LYS A 84 -7.19 -16.25 2.27
N ILE A 85 -5.89 -16.51 2.29
CA ILE A 85 -5.11 -16.61 3.54
C ILE A 85 -5.21 -15.32 4.37
N ALA A 86 -5.07 -14.15 3.74
CA ALA A 86 -5.16 -12.87 4.45
C ALA A 86 -6.59 -12.58 4.91
N ILE A 87 -7.58 -12.92 4.10
CA ILE A 87 -9.00 -12.81 4.45
C ILE A 87 -9.29 -13.69 5.68
N ASP A 88 -8.89 -14.96 5.65
CA ASP A 88 -9.10 -15.90 6.74
C ASP A 88 -8.40 -15.45 8.05
N LEU A 89 -7.25 -14.82 7.95
CA LEU A 89 -6.55 -14.22 9.11
C LEU A 89 -7.26 -12.97 9.65
N CYS A 90 -8.04 -12.26 8.84
CA CYS A 90 -8.84 -11.12 9.28
C CYS A 90 -10.17 -11.54 9.93
N GLU A 91 -10.72 -12.72 9.61
CA GLU A 91 -12.02 -13.19 10.13
C GLU A 91 -12.10 -13.24 11.67
N PRO A 92 -11.10 -13.74 12.42
CA PRO A 92 -11.14 -13.69 13.88
C PRO A 92 -11.21 -12.27 14.46
N VAL A 93 -10.59 -11.29 13.76
CA VAL A 93 -10.68 -9.88 14.15
C VAL A 93 -12.08 -9.35 13.84
N LYS A 94 -12.59 -9.64 12.64
CA LYS A 94 -13.94 -9.26 12.24
C LYS A 94 -15.01 -9.80 13.21
N ALA A 95 -14.88 -11.05 13.63
CA ALA A 95 -15.80 -11.68 14.58
C ALA A 95 -15.82 -10.97 15.95
N ARG A 96 -14.67 -10.46 16.41
CA ARG A 96 -14.57 -9.68 17.65
C ARG A 96 -15.04 -8.23 17.50
N HIS A 97 -14.97 -7.69 16.29
CA HIS A 97 -15.31 -6.31 15.96
C HIS A 97 -16.38 -6.24 14.86
N PRO A 98 -17.59 -6.78 15.09
CA PRO A 98 -18.60 -6.94 14.03
C PRO A 98 -19.08 -5.61 13.43
N LYS A 99 -18.93 -4.50 14.15
CA LYS A 99 -19.34 -3.16 13.69
C LYS A 99 -18.43 -2.60 12.61
N ILE A 100 -17.15 -3.01 12.58
CA ILE A 100 -16.18 -2.51 11.58
C ILE A 100 -16.50 -3.13 10.22
N THR A 101 -16.54 -2.33 9.17
CA THR A 101 -16.69 -2.84 7.80
C THR A 101 -15.48 -3.67 7.39
N TYR A 102 -15.67 -4.62 6.48
CA TYR A 102 -14.54 -5.35 5.89
C TYR A 102 -13.58 -4.42 5.14
N ALA A 103 -14.14 -3.42 4.46
CA ALA A 103 -13.37 -2.40 3.77
C ALA A 103 -12.41 -1.67 4.72
N ASP A 104 -12.89 -1.22 5.88
CA ASP A 104 -12.03 -0.59 6.89
C ASP A 104 -11.06 -1.57 7.52
N LEU A 105 -11.48 -2.80 7.80
CA LEU A 105 -10.64 -3.83 8.40
C LEU A 105 -9.46 -4.20 7.50
N TYR A 106 -9.68 -4.39 6.19
CA TYR A 106 -8.62 -4.75 5.26
C TYR A 106 -7.62 -3.61 5.07
N GLN A 107 -8.10 -2.38 4.91
CA GLN A 107 -7.21 -1.22 4.81
C GLN A 107 -6.42 -0.99 6.11
N LEU A 108 -7.06 -1.17 7.26
CA LEU A 108 -6.39 -1.10 8.56
C LEU A 108 -5.30 -2.18 8.71
N ALA A 109 -5.55 -3.40 8.20
CA ALA A 109 -4.57 -4.48 8.23
C ALA A 109 -3.31 -4.12 7.43
N GLY A 110 -3.45 -3.46 6.28
CA GLY A 110 -2.33 -2.96 5.49
C GLY A 110 -1.53 -1.88 6.21
N VAL A 111 -2.19 -0.91 6.83
CA VAL A 111 -1.55 0.12 7.65
C VAL A 111 -0.75 -0.50 8.80
N VAL A 112 -1.37 -1.40 9.54
CA VAL A 112 -0.73 -2.09 10.67
C VAL A 112 0.45 -2.94 10.20
N ALA A 113 0.37 -3.57 9.03
CA ALA A 113 1.46 -4.37 8.47
C ALA A 113 2.72 -3.55 8.22
N VAL A 114 2.58 -2.33 7.69
CA VAL A 114 3.69 -1.39 7.50
C VAL A 114 4.28 -0.97 8.85
N GLU A 115 3.43 -0.55 9.80
CA GLU A 115 3.87 -0.07 11.12
C GLU A 115 4.62 -1.15 11.93
N VAL A 116 4.14 -2.39 11.96
CA VAL A 116 4.76 -3.46 12.77
C VAL A 116 6.07 -3.96 12.18
N THR A 117 6.34 -3.68 10.91
CA THR A 117 7.57 -4.08 10.23
C THR A 117 8.63 -2.98 10.20
N GLY A 118 8.38 -1.87 10.89
CA GLY A 118 9.34 -0.77 11.03
C GLY A 118 9.13 0.37 10.06
N GLY A 119 8.06 0.35 9.26
CA GLY A 119 7.70 1.43 8.36
C GLY A 119 7.03 2.62 9.04
N PRO A 120 6.64 3.64 8.26
CA PRO A 120 6.06 4.88 8.79
C PRO A 120 4.67 4.65 9.39
N THR A 121 4.29 5.53 10.32
CA THR A 121 2.90 5.67 10.76
C THR A 121 2.06 6.25 9.63
N ILE A 122 0.95 5.60 9.31
CA ILE A 122 0.05 5.99 8.24
C ILE A 122 -1.29 6.44 8.85
N ASP A 123 -1.69 7.66 8.52
CA ASP A 123 -3.01 8.16 8.90
C ASP A 123 -4.12 7.29 8.33
N PHE A 124 -4.95 6.75 9.18
CA PHE A 124 -6.09 5.92 8.78
C PHE A 124 -7.41 6.67 8.99
N VAL A 125 -8.16 6.82 7.92
CA VAL A 125 -9.52 7.42 7.97
C VAL A 125 -10.54 6.30 7.77
N PRO A 126 -11.33 5.96 8.81
CA PRO A 126 -12.38 4.93 8.73
C PRO A 126 -13.67 5.47 8.11
N GLY A 127 -14.59 4.57 7.77
CA GLY A 127 -15.94 4.92 7.29
C GLY A 127 -16.22 4.41 5.87
N ARG A 128 -15.40 3.49 5.35
CA ARG A 128 -15.62 2.85 4.05
C ARG A 128 -16.85 1.96 4.11
N LYS A 129 -17.56 1.95 2.99
CA LYS A 129 -18.75 1.12 2.81
C LYS A 129 -18.35 -0.22 2.21
N ASP A 130 -18.89 -1.31 2.75
CA ASP A 130 -18.73 -2.64 2.16
C ASP A 130 -19.46 -2.76 0.83
N SER A 131 -18.88 -3.47 -0.13
CA SER A 131 -19.51 -3.91 -1.36
C SER A 131 -19.35 -5.42 -1.54
N MET A 132 -20.28 -6.01 -2.27
CA MET A 132 -20.19 -7.37 -2.82
C MET A 132 -20.12 -7.36 -4.35
N ASP A 133 -20.09 -6.18 -4.95
CA ASP A 133 -20.00 -6.02 -6.40
C ASP A 133 -18.55 -6.26 -6.82
N SER A 134 -18.30 -7.42 -7.42
CA SER A 134 -16.98 -7.73 -7.96
C SER A 134 -16.68 -6.87 -9.19
N PRO A 135 -15.53 -6.20 -9.24
CA PRO A 135 -15.08 -5.55 -10.45
C PRO A 135 -14.85 -6.58 -11.56
N GLU A 136 -14.89 -6.13 -12.80
CA GLU A 136 -14.58 -6.99 -13.94
C GLU A 136 -13.13 -7.48 -13.87
N GLU A 137 -12.89 -8.74 -14.27
CA GLU A 137 -11.56 -9.28 -14.40
C GLU A 137 -10.75 -8.50 -15.46
N GLY A 138 -9.47 -8.24 -15.17
CA GLY A 138 -8.60 -7.48 -16.07
C GLY A 138 -8.43 -6.00 -15.69
N ARG A 139 -9.16 -5.48 -14.68
CA ARG A 139 -8.82 -4.19 -14.06
C ARG A 139 -7.47 -4.25 -13.34
N LEU A 140 -7.18 -5.39 -12.78
CA LEU A 140 -5.86 -5.73 -12.31
C LEU A 140 -5.08 -6.29 -13.49
N PRO A 141 -3.84 -5.86 -13.68
CA PRO A 141 -3.03 -6.36 -14.80
C PRO A 141 -2.86 -7.89 -14.73
N ASP A 142 -2.90 -8.62 -15.84
CA ASP A 142 -2.78 -10.07 -15.92
C ASP A 142 -1.30 -10.52 -16.03
N ALA A 143 -0.86 -11.49 -15.20
CA ALA A 143 0.49 -12.08 -15.18
C ALA A 143 0.96 -12.59 -16.54
N ASN A 144 0.04 -13.07 -17.32
CA ASN A 144 0.35 -13.68 -18.59
C ASN A 144 0.32 -12.67 -19.75
N LYS A 145 -0.41 -11.56 -19.62
CA LYS A 145 -0.48 -10.51 -20.63
C LYS A 145 0.76 -9.60 -20.68
N GLY A 146 1.58 -9.63 -19.65
CA GLY A 146 2.83 -8.89 -19.60
C GLY A 146 4.03 -9.57 -20.28
N LYS A 147 3.87 -10.77 -20.84
CA LYS A 147 4.86 -11.32 -21.75
C LYS A 147 4.61 -10.69 -23.12
N PRO A 148 5.50 -9.83 -23.64
CA PRO A 148 5.34 -9.32 -24.99
C PRO A 148 5.28 -10.54 -25.91
N LEU A 149 4.13 -10.77 -26.54
CA LEU A 149 3.97 -11.73 -27.63
C LEU A 149 4.74 -11.22 -28.88
N PHE A 150 6.01 -10.92 -28.68
CA PHE A 150 6.92 -10.64 -29.77
C PHE A 150 7.91 -11.80 -29.89
N PHE A 151 7.37 -12.98 -30.20
CA PHE A 151 8.15 -13.94 -30.96
C PHE A 151 8.22 -13.42 -32.40
N ILE A 152 9.15 -12.49 -32.66
CA ILE A 152 9.63 -12.33 -34.02
C ILE A 152 10.31 -13.67 -34.35
N ARG A 153 9.61 -14.48 -35.12
CA ARG A 153 10.17 -15.68 -35.74
C ARG A 153 11.12 -15.24 -36.86
N VAL A 154 12.29 -14.75 -36.46
CA VAL A 154 13.40 -14.55 -37.40
C VAL A 154 14.21 -15.83 -37.30
N GLY A 155 14.01 -16.70 -38.31
CA GLY A 155 14.90 -17.79 -38.68
C GLY A 155 15.61 -18.53 -37.55
N GLY A 156 14.98 -19.55 -36.98
CA GLY A 156 15.48 -20.81 -36.52
C GLY A 156 16.80 -20.96 -35.76
N VAL A 157 17.28 -19.99 -34.95
CA VAL A 157 18.38 -20.25 -33.99
C VAL A 157 18.26 -19.31 -32.79
N CYS A 158 17.98 -19.89 -31.64
CA CYS A 158 18.08 -19.20 -30.35
C CYS A 158 19.54 -19.20 -29.90
N LYS A 159 20.30 -18.14 -30.21
CA LYS A 159 21.63 -17.91 -29.62
C LYS A 159 21.51 -16.86 -28.54
N ARG A 160 21.84 -17.25 -27.29
CA ARG A 160 22.08 -16.37 -26.16
C ARG A 160 23.23 -15.42 -26.54
N THR A 161 22.95 -14.16 -26.83
CA THR A 161 23.98 -13.16 -27.06
C THR A 161 24.01 -12.14 -25.93
N SER A 162 25.22 -11.92 -25.45
CA SER A 162 25.62 -10.91 -24.47
C SER A 162 25.29 -9.47 -24.96
N PRO A 163 24.98 -8.50 -24.10
CA PRO A 163 24.48 -7.16 -24.47
C PRO A 163 25.60 -6.21 -24.94
N LYS A 164 26.19 -6.50 -26.08
CA LYS A 164 27.11 -5.55 -26.79
C LYS A 164 26.74 -5.40 -28.27
N ALA A 165 25.47 -5.50 -28.62
CA ALA A 165 25.02 -5.31 -29.99
C ALA A 165 24.34 -3.93 -30.15
N SER A 166 25.07 -2.96 -30.64
CA SER A 166 24.56 -1.69 -31.15
C SER A 166 23.67 -1.94 -32.38
N GLY A 167 22.45 -1.44 -32.38
CA GLY A 167 21.52 -1.44 -33.51
C GLY A 167 20.12 -1.95 -33.12
N THR A 168 19.79 -3.17 -33.48
CA THR A 168 18.44 -3.73 -33.39
C THR A 168 18.05 -4.13 -31.96
N LEU A 169 18.99 -4.59 -31.14
CA LEU A 169 18.77 -4.98 -29.74
C LEU A 169 18.56 -3.76 -28.83
N GLY A 170 19.24 -2.64 -29.09
CA GLY A 170 19.02 -1.38 -28.36
C GLY A 170 17.63 -0.81 -28.61
N VAL A 171 17.16 -0.88 -29.85
CA VAL A 171 15.81 -0.46 -30.23
C VAL A 171 14.77 -1.35 -29.57
N LEU A 172 14.94 -2.68 -29.56
CA LEU A 172 14.04 -3.62 -28.91
C LEU A 172 13.99 -3.40 -27.39
N PHE A 173 15.14 -3.17 -26.76
CA PHE A 173 15.24 -2.87 -25.34
C PHE A 173 14.53 -1.55 -24.99
N TYR A 174 14.73 -0.50 -25.79
CA TYR A 174 14.02 0.78 -25.65
C TYR A 174 12.50 0.61 -25.78
N TRP A 175 12.01 -0.15 -26.75
CA TRP A 175 10.60 -0.46 -26.91
C TRP A 175 10.03 -1.24 -25.73
N LEU A 176 10.77 -2.20 -25.17
CA LEU A 176 10.37 -2.95 -23.99
C LEU A 176 10.28 -2.04 -22.76
N LEU A 177 11.24 -1.15 -22.55
CA LEU A 177 11.22 -0.16 -21.48
C LEU A 177 10.01 0.75 -21.59
N GLN A 178 9.78 1.28 -22.79
CA GLN A 178 8.65 2.16 -23.06
C GLN A 178 7.30 1.44 -22.82
N TYR A 179 7.22 0.18 -23.19
CA TYR A 179 6.06 -0.65 -22.94
C TYR A 179 5.79 -0.80 -21.43
N TRP A 180 6.80 -1.14 -20.65
CA TRP A 180 6.64 -1.34 -19.20
C TRP A 180 6.33 -0.05 -18.46
N SER A 181 7.00 1.04 -18.78
CA SER A 181 6.72 2.35 -18.14
C SER A 181 5.32 2.87 -18.50
N SER A 182 4.88 2.67 -19.74
CA SER A 182 3.53 3.03 -20.17
C SER A 182 2.48 2.18 -19.47
N HIS A 183 2.73 0.87 -19.34
CA HIS A 183 1.83 -0.03 -18.62
C HIS A 183 1.66 0.36 -17.16
N LEU A 184 2.76 0.70 -16.46
CA LEU A 184 2.68 1.20 -15.10
C LEU A 184 1.83 2.47 -15.01
N ARG A 185 2.07 3.43 -15.88
CA ARG A 185 1.30 4.67 -15.93
C ARG A 185 -0.16 4.42 -16.26
N GLU A 186 -0.48 3.56 -17.22
CA GLU A 186 -1.85 3.21 -17.55
C GLU A 186 -2.63 2.73 -16.31
N VAL A 187 -2.04 1.84 -15.57
CA VAL A 187 -2.68 1.28 -14.37
C VAL A 187 -2.80 2.33 -13.25
N PHE A 188 -1.73 3.04 -12.91
CA PHE A 188 -1.72 4.00 -11.80
C PHE A 188 -2.52 5.26 -12.12
N PHE A 189 -2.42 5.77 -13.35
CA PHE A 189 -3.15 6.95 -13.77
C PHE A 189 -4.65 6.69 -13.88
N ARG A 190 -5.07 5.45 -14.21
CA ARG A 190 -6.49 5.04 -14.14
C ARG A 190 -7.06 5.27 -12.73
N MET A 191 -6.27 5.06 -11.69
CA MET A 191 -6.67 5.29 -10.29
C MET A 191 -6.50 6.74 -9.84
N GLY A 192 -5.89 7.60 -10.66
CA GLY A 192 -5.58 8.99 -10.29
C GLY A 192 -4.28 9.14 -9.48
N LEU A 193 -3.39 8.15 -9.56
CA LEU A 193 -2.06 8.18 -8.95
C LEU A 193 -1.01 8.74 -9.93
N SER A 194 0.12 9.21 -9.43
CA SER A 194 1.19 9.89 -10.17
C SER A 194 2.44 9.02 -10.36
N ASP A 195 3.41 9.49 -11.15
CA ASP A 195 4.73 8.86 -11.29
C ASP A 195 5.45 8.70 -9.93
N LYS A 196 5.33 9.68 -9.03
CA LYS A 196 5.85 9.58 -7.66
C LYS A 196 5.16 8.44 -6.88
N ASP A 197 3.83 8.37 -6.98
CA ASP A 197 3.06 7.31 -6.31
C ASP A 197 3.49 5.91 -6.84
N ILE A 198 3.77 5.78 -8.14
CA ILE A 198 4.28 4.54 -8.73
C ILE A 198 5.57 4.11 -8.03
N VAL A 199 6.56 4.98 -7.98
CA VAL A 199 7.89 4.63 -7.44
C VAL A 199 7.81 4.37 -5.94
N VAL A 200 7.22 5.28 -5.16
CA VAL A 200 7.22 5.16 -3.71
C VAL A 200 6.43 3.96 -3.22
N LEU A 201 5.28 3.68 -3.82
CA LEU A 201 4.47 2.53 -3.45
C LEU A 201 5.15 1.20 -3.85
N SER A 202 5.98 1.20 -4.90
CA SER A 202 6.82 0.05 -5.26
C SER A 202 7.83 -0.31 -4.16
N GLY A 203 8.17 0.63 -3.28
CA GLY A 203 8.98 0.38 -2.09
C GLY A 203 8.40 -0.67 -1.14
N ALA A 204 7.09 -0.99 -1.24
CA ALA A 204 6.48 -2.11 -0.54
C ALA A 204 7.11 -3.48 -0.88
N HIS A 205 7.89 -3.58 -1.96
CA HIS A 205 8.70 -4.76 -2.29
C HIS A 205 9.80 -5.06 -1.26
N THR A 206 10.10 -4.13 -0.36
CA THR A 206 10.94 -4.45 0.80
C THR A 206 10.32 -5.58 1.64
N LEU A 207 8.97 -5.69 1.66
CA LEU A 207 8.25 -6.80 2.28
C LEU A 207 7.85 -7.84 1.24
N VAL A 208 8.11 -9.11 1.52
CA VAL A 208 7.77 -10.23 0.63
C VAL A 208 6.73 -11.15 1.26
N THR A 209 5.97 -11.88 0.44
CA THR A 209 4.90 -12.78 0.87
C THR A 209 5.35 -13.85 1.86
N PHE A 210 4.33 -14.47 2.49
CA PHE A 210 4.39 -15.49 3.53
C PHE A 210 5.72 -16.27 3.62
N LEU A 211 6.35 -16.26 4.79
CA LEU A 211 7.68 -16.83 5.09
C LEU A 211 8.86 -16.15 4.37
N GLY A 212 8.71 -14.90 3.92
CA GLY A 212 9.81 -14.12 3.37
C GLY A 212 10.24 -14.50 1.96
N ARG A 213 9.43 -15.25 1.21
CA ARG A 213 9.70 -15.61 -0.19
C ARG A 213 8.46 -15.54 -1.07
N ALA A 214 8.63 -15.07 -2.29
CA ALA A 214 7.65 -15.27 -3.34
C ALA A 214 7.59 -16.76 -3.72
N HIS A 215 6.39 -17.29 -3.95
CA HIS A 215 6.19 -18.68 -4.37
C HIS A 215 5.69 -18.73 -5.80
N PRO A 216 6.31 -19.55 -6.69
CA PRO A 216 5.93 -19.64 -8.10
C PRO A 216 4.45 -19.97 -8.32
N GLU A 217 3.90 -20.85 -7.48
CA GLU A 217 2.50 -21.27 -7.55
C GLU A 217 1.49 -20.18 -7.24
N ARG A 218 1.90 -19.15 -6.47
CA ARG A 218 1.03 -18.07 -5.99
C ARG A 218 1.32 -16.73 -6.65
N SER A 219 2.58 -16.49 -7.02
CA SER A 219 3.03 -15.19 -7.54
C SER A 219 3.66 -15.29 -8.93
N GLY A 220 3.99 -16.49 -9.42
CA GLY A 220 4.74 -16.69 -10.66
C GLY A 220 6.24 -16.42 -10.54
N PHE A 221 6.74 -16.09 -9.33
CA PHE A 221 8.16 -15.80 -9.03
C PHE A 221 8.59 -16.47 -7.75
N GLU A 222 9.92 -16.62 -7.62
CA GLU A 222 10.56 -17.16 -6.43
C GLU A 222 11.65 -16.22 -5.94
N GLY A 223 11.68 -15.96 -4.62
CA GLY A 223 12.73 -15.22 -3.96
C GLY A 223 12.31 -13.87 -3.37
N PRO A 224 13.17 -13.29 -2.52
CA PRO A 224 12.99 -11.96 -1.95
C PRO A 224 13.58 -10.86 -2.85
N TRP A 225 13.07 -9.64 -2.73
CA TRP A 225 13.67 -8.44 -3.35
C TRP A 225 14.80 -7.85 -2.49
N THR A 226 14.78 -8.14 -1.19
CA THR A 226 15.73 -7.60 -0.20
C THR A 226 16.25 -8.71 0.72
N LYS A 227 17.36 -8.45 1.40
CA LYS A 227 17.96 -9.41 2.33
C LYS A 227 17.12 -9.64 3.60
N ASN A 228 16.35 -8.62 4.01
CA ASN A 228 15.49 -8.65 5.19
C ASN A 228 14.01 -8.48 4.80
N PRO A 229 13.36 -9.51 4.24
CA PRO A 229 12.06 -9.40 3.61
C PRO A 229 10.88 -9.19 4.58
N LEU A 230 11.13 -9.09 5.88
CA LEU A 230 10.14 -8.77 6.91
C LEU A 230 10.39 -7.41 7.57
N LYS A 231 11.37 -6.64 7.09
CA LYS A 231 11.65 -5.28 7.54
C LYS A 231 11.20 -4.28 6.48
N PHE A 232 10.36 -3.33 6.86
CA PHE A 232 9.99 -2.22 6.00
C PHE A 232 11.04 -1.11 6.11
N ASP A 233 11.84 -0.96 5.07
CA ASP A 233 12.90 0.05 4.98
C ASP A 233 13.15 0.42 3.50
N ASN A 234 14.14 1.27 3.24
CA ASN A 234 14.49 1.70 1.90
C ASN A 234 15.42 0.74 1.14
N SER A 235 15.69 -0.45 1.67
CA SER A 235 16.64 -1.42 1.09
C SER A 235 16.26 -1.87 -0.33
N TYR A 236 14.97 -1.86 -0.67
CA TYR A 236 14.50 -2.12 -2.03
C TYR A 236 15.15 -1.17 -3.05
N PHE A 237 15.17 0.13 -2.78
CA PHE A 237 15.77 1.13 -3.67
C PHE A 237 17.31 1.01 -3.70
N VAL A 238 17.91 0.65 -2.59
CA VAL A 238 19.35 0.37 -2.50
C VAL A 238 19.70 -0.80 -3.42
N GLU A 239 18.96 -1.91 -3.33
CA GLU A 239 19.21 -3.09 -4.16
C GLU A 239 18.88 -2.84 -5.64
N LEU A 240 17.87 -2.01 -5.96
CA LEU A 240 17.56 -1.65 -7.34
C LEU A 240 18.74 -0.99 -8.05
N LEU A 241 19.38 -0.01 -7.41
CA LEU A 241 20.47 0.76 -7.98
C LEU A 241 21.80 0.01 -7.99
N LYS A 242 21.98 -1.03 -7.19
CA LYS A 242 23.17 -1.90 -7.24
C LYS A 242 23.25 -2.76 -8.52
N GLY A 243 22.13 -2.94 -9.22
CA GLY A 243 22.05 -3.90 -10.31
C GLY A 243 21.77 -5.32 -9.83
N GLU A 244 22.21 -6.33 -10.56
CA GLU A 244 21.96 -7.73 -10.21
C GLU A 244 22.63 -8.10 -8.87
N SER A 245 21.86 -8.70 -7.98
CA SER A 245 22.33 -9.23 -6.69
C SER A 245 21.96 -10.70 -6.58
N GLU A 246 22.90 -11.54 -6.18
CA GLU A 246 22.68 -12.98 -6.07
C GLU A 246 21.59 -13.29 -5.05
N GLY A 247 20.65 -14.15 -5.42
CA GLY A 247 19.55 -14.59 -4.57
C GLY A 247 18.43 -13.54 -4.38
N LEU A 248 18.52 -12.37 -5.01
CA LEU A 248 17.48 -11.35 -4.95
C LEU A 248 16.72 -11.25 -6.28
N LEU A 249 15.40 -11.15 -6.16
CA LEU A 249 14.51 -11.00 -7.30
C LEU A 249 14.53 -9.56 -7.82
N LYS A 250 14.63 -9.40 -9.15
CA LYS A 250 14.41 -8.14 -9.85
C LYS A 250 13.60 -8.37 -11.10
N LEU A 251 12.45 -7.78 -11.10
CA LEU A 251 11.50 -7.91 -12.19
C LEU A 251 11.79 -6.85 -13.29
N PRO A 252 11.36 -7.06 -14.55
CA PRO A 252 11.52 -6.06 -15.61
C PRO A 252 10.94 -4.69 -15.24
N THR A 253 9.82 -4.61 -14.51
CA THR A 253 9.25 -3.34 -14.04
C THR A 253 10.02 -2.71 -12.90
N ASP A 254 10.70 -3.51 -12.06
CA ASP A 254 11.65 -2.96 -11.09
C ASP A 254 12.80 -2.24 -11.83
N LYS A 255 13.30 -2.84 -12.91
CA LYS A 255 14.34 -2.25 -13.76
C LYS A 255 13.86 -0.95 -14.41
N VAL A 256 12.61 -0.89 -14.87
CA VAL A 256 12.01 0.32 -15.44
C VAL A 256 12.02 1.50 -14.48
N LEU A 257 11.87 1.27 -13.17
CA LEU A 257 11.96 2.37 -12.19
C LEU A 257 13.31 3.07 -12.19
N VAL A 258 14.37 2.33 -12.53
CA VAL A 258 15.74 2.88 -12.61
C VAL A 258 16.02 3.49 -13.99
N GLU A 259 15.37 2.98 -15.03
CA GLU A 259 15.68 3.30 -16.41
C GLU A 259 14.81 4.43 -16.99
N ASP A 260 13.56 4.56 -16.50
CA ASP A 260 12.69 5.66 -16.90
C ASP A 260 13.16 6.99 -16.27
N PRO A 261 13.42 8.03 -17.08
CA PRO A 261 13.98 9.30 -16.60
C PRO A 261 13.06 10.06 -15.63
N LYS A 262 11.75 9.76 -15.59
CA LYS A 262 10.79 10.36 -14.64
C LYS A 262 10.70 9.61 -13.32
N PHE A 263 10.98 8.30 -13.33
CA PHE A 263 10.96 7.47 -12.12
C PHE A 263 12.30 7.52 -11.37
N ARG A 264 13.41 7.49 -12.11
CA ARG A 264 14.76 7.40 -11.56
C ARG A 264 15.08 8.42 -10.45
N PRO A 265 14.73 9.71 -10.56
CA PRO A 265 15.02 10.67 -9.50
C PRO A 265 14.42 10.30 -8.14
N TYR A 266 13.22 9.70 -8.12
CA TYR A 266 12.60 9.22 -6.90
C TYR A 266 13.32 7.99 -6.32
N VAL A 267 13.76 7.06 -7.18
CA VAL A 267 14.54 5.89 -6.74
C VAL A 267 15.86 6.34 -6.09
N GLU A 268 16.55 7.30 -6.68
CA GLU A 268 17.79 7.86 -6.16
C GLU A 268 17.59 8.62 -4.84
N LEU A 269 16.50 9.39 -4.73
CA LEU A 269 16.11 10.06 -3.50
C LEU A 269 15.88 9.04 -2.37
N TYR A 270 15.01 8.06 -2.60
CA TYR A 270 14.61 7.11 -1.57
C TYR A 270 15.74 6.14 -1.17
N LYS A 271 16.69 5.87 -2.06
CA LYS A 271 17.92 5.15 -1.68
C LYS A 271 18.73 5.92 -0.66
N GLN A 272 18.81 7.24 -0.79
CA GLN A 272 19.67 8.10 0.04
C GLN A 272 18.99 8.54 1.33
N ASP A 273 17.67 8.70 1.28
CA ASP A 273 16.85 9.30 2.34
C ASP A 273 15.65 8.41 2.66
N GLU A 274 15.77 7.62 3.73
CA GLU A 274 14.70 6.73 4.21
C GLU A 274 13.53 7.54 4.79
N GLU A 275 13.80 8.69 5.40
CA GLU A 275 12.75 9.54 5.97
C GLU A 275 11.88 10.15 4.87
N ALA A 276 12.50 10.61 3.78
CA ALA A 276 11.78 11.06 2.59
C ALA A 276 10.94 9.92 1.98
N PHE A 277 11.50 8.70 1.90
CA PHE A 277 10.74 7.52 1.48
C PHE A 277 9.54 7.27 2.39
N PHE A 278 9.71 7.29 3.70
CA PHE A 278 8.65 7.03 4.67
C PHE A 278 7.55 8.09 4.60
N ALA A 279 7.91 9.36 4.52
CA ALA A 279 6.95 10.46 4.41
C ALA A 279 6.09 10.33 3.13
N ASP A 280 6.73 10.11 2.00
CA ASP A 280 6.05 9.97 0.71
C ASP A 280 5.25 8.66 0.64
N TYR A 281 5.76 7.56 1.23
CA TYR A 281 5.03 6.29 1.30
C TYR A 281 3.75 6.43 2.13
N ALA A 282 3.82 7.04 3.31
CA ALA A 282 2.65 7.28 4.15
C ALA A 282 1.57 8.09 3.42
N ALA A 283 1.98 9.14 2.71
CA ALA A 283 1.06 9.97 1.94
C ALA A 283 0.43 9.21 0.77
N SER A 284 1.22 8.46 0.01
CA SER A 284 0.73 7.69 -1.15
C SER A 284 -0.10 6.49 -0.74
N HIS A 285 0.26 5.80 0.35
CA HIS A 285 -0.54 4.71 0.92
C HIS A 285 -1.90 5.22 1.40
N LYS A 286 -1.93 6.35 2.14
CA LYS A 286 -3.18 7.00 2.53
C LYS A 286 -4.04 7.32 1.32
N LYS A 287 -3.48 7.98 0.30
CA LYS A 287 -4.16 8.30 -0.95
C LYS A 287 -4.76 7.05 -1.61
N LEU A 288 -3.99 5.96 -1.69
CA LEU A 288 -4.43 4.69 -2.26
C LEU A 288 -5.57 4.08 -1.43
N SER A 289 -5.47 4.09 -0.11
CA SER A 289 -6.50 3.56 0.79
C SER A 289 -7.81 4.36 0.76
N GLU A 290 -7.78 5.58 0.23
CA GLU A 290 -8.93 6.49 0.16
C GLU A 290 -9.52 6.61 -1.27
N LEU A 291 -9.06 5.81 -2.23
CA LEU A 291 -9.56 5.84 -3.61
C LEU A 291 -11.07 5.51 -3.66
N GLY A 292 -11.85 6.43 -4.27
CA GLY A 292 -13.31 6.27 -4.35
C GLY A 292 -14.06 6.37 -3.03
N PHE A 293 -13.33 6.63 -1.95
CA PHE A 293 -13.90 6.84 -0.62
C PHE A 293 -14.03 8.35 -0.35
N THR A 294 -15.23 8.77 0.03
CA THR A 294 -15.44 10.13 0.54
C THR A 294 -15.50 10.06 2.06
N PRO A 295 -14.48 10.56 2.76
CA PRO A 295 -14.51 10.57 4.22
C PRO A 295 -15.79 11.22 4.74
N PRO A 296 -16.37 10.71 5.83
CA PRO A 296 -17.49 11.37 6.48
C PRO A 296 -17.13 12.83 6.75
N SER A 297 -18.00 13.77 6.37
CA SER A 297 -17.75 15.19 6.51
C SER A 297 -17.31 15.51 7.95
N SER A 298 -16.28 16.34 8.07
CA SER A 298 -15.44 16.62 9.25
C SER A 298 -16.15 17.14 10.52
N GLY A 299 -17.45 16.98 10.64
CA GLY A 299 -18.19 17.33 11.87
C GLY A 299 -17.63 16.68 13.14
N VAL A 300 -17.04 15.48 13.02
CA VAL A 300 -16.40 14.80 14.16
C VAL A 300 -14.98 15.33 14.39
N LYS A 301 -14.21 15.62 13.33
CA LYS A 301 -12.87 16.26 13.49
C LYS A 301 -12.99 17.67 14.04
N ALA A 302 -13.95 18.47 13.58
CA ALA A 302 -14.19 19.80 14.11
C ALA A 302 -14.60 19.78 15.59
N LYS A 303 -15.44 18.82 16.01
CA LYS A 303 -15.80 18.65 17.42
C LYS A 303 -14.64 18.14 18.27
N ALA A 304 -13.84 17.20 17.78
CA ALA A 304 -12.65 16.68 18.50
C ALA A 304 -11.57 17.77 18.63
N PHE A 305 -11.30 18.55 17.58
CA PHE A 305 -10.40 19.70 17.64
C PHE A 305 -10.94 20.81 18.54
N ALA A 306 -12.24 21.09 18.52
CA ALA A 306 -12.86 22.08 19.40
C ALA A 306 -12.77 21.65 20.88
N ILE A 307 -12.97 20.35 21.19
CA ILE A 307 -12.84 19.82 22.55
C ILE A 307 -11.37 19.87 23.00
N LEU A 308 -10.40 19.51 22.15
CA LEU A 308 -8.97 19.61 22.46
C LEU A 308 -8.52 21.07 22.64
N ALA A 309 -9.00 22.00 21.81
CA ALA A 309 -8.73 23.42 21.96
C ALA A 309 -9.34 23.98 23.24
N GLN A 310 -10.57 23.59 23.60
CA GLN A 310 -11.22 24.02 24.84
C GLN A 310 -10.51 23.47 26.08
N THR A 311 -10.04 22.23 26.06
CA THR A 311 -9.24 21.64 27.17
C THR A 311 -7.88 22.31 27.29
N ALA A 312 -7.19 22.62 26.19
CA ALA A 312 -5.92 23.34 26.21
C ALA A 312 -6.06 24.79 26.77
N VAL A 313 -7.12 25.50 26.35
CA VAL A 313 -7.43 26.82 26.89
C VAL A 313 -7.81 26.73 28.37
N GLY A 314 -8.60 25.72 28.76
CA GLY A 314 -8.95 25.52 30.17
C GLY A 314 -7.73 25.27 31.06
N VAL A 315 -6.79 24.43 30.60
CA VAL A 315 -5.53 24.19 31.34
C VAL A 315 -4.66 25.44 31.40
N ALA A 316 -4.54 26.22 30.32
CA ALA A 316 -3.77 27.46 30.31
C ALA A 316 -4.36 28.51 31.27
N VAL A 317 -5.69 28.65 31.29
CA VAL A 317 -6.38 29.56 32.23
C VAL A 317 -6.19 29.12 33.67
N ALA A 318 -6.35 27.81 33.96
CA ALA A 318 -6.12 27.27 35.30
C ALA A 318 -4.68 27.53 35.79
N THR A 319 -3.69 27.31 34.90
CA THR A 319 -2.28 27.55 35.20
C THR A 319 -2.00 29.04 35.47
N ALA A 320 -2.58 29.93 34.65
CA ALA A 320 -2.45 31.36 34.85
C ALA A 320 -3.06 31.83 36.18
N VAL A 321 -4.24 31.29 36.55
CA VAL A 321 -4.87 31.63 37.84
C VAL A 321 -4.03 31.17 39.01
N VAL A 322 -3.45 29.94 38.95
CA VAL A 322 -2.57 29.43 40.00
C VAL A 322 -1.31 30.26 40.14
N LEU A 323 -0.69 30.64 39.01
CA LEU A 323 0.51 31.47 39.02
C LEU A 323 0.20 32.90 39.59
N LEU A 324 -0.90 33.50 39.16
CA LEU A 324 -1.32 34.82 39.67
C LEU A 324 -1.63 34.76 41.18
N SER A 325 -2.30 33.71 41.64
CA SER A 325 -2.58 33.48 43.06
C SER A 325 -1.29 33.35 43.87
N PHE A 326 -0.32 32.58 43.34
CA PHE A 326 0.98 32.41 43.96
C PHE A 326 1.76 33.75 44.05
N PHE A 327 1.81 34.52 42.96
CA PHE A 327 2.45 35.86 42.96
C PHE A 327 1.75 36.83 43.92
N TYR A 328 0.43 36.82 44.01
CA TYR A 328 -0.32 37.61 44.93
C TYR A 328 0.00 37.27 46.40
N GLU A 329 0.06 36.00 46.73
CA GLU A 329 0.42 35.52 48.07
C GLU A 329 1.86 35.91 48.49
N VAL A 330 2.82 35.81 47.53
CA VAL A 330 4.23 36.16 47.75
C VAL A 330 4.36 37.65 47.99
N HIS A 331 3.67 38.53 47.24
CA HIS A 331 3.75 39.98 47.38
C HIS A 331 2.96 40.52 48.58
N ARG A 332 2.03 39.74 49.12
CA ARG A 332 1.30 40.11 50.34
C ARG A 332 2.09 39.88 51.63
N LYS A 333 3.16 39.08 51.56
CA LYS A 333 4.02 38.74 52.70
C LYS A 333 5.31 39.58 52.80
N VAL A 334 5.51 40.49 51.87
CA VAL A 334 6.54 41.53 51.86
C VAL A 334 5.88 42.88 52.19
#